data_63e38b91e922f87ec4a95c6945f76d10
#
_entry.id   63e38b91e922f87ec4a95c6945f76d10
#
_cell.length_a   1.000
_cell.length_b   1.000
_cell.length_c   1.000
_cell.angle_alpha   90.00
_cell.angle_beta   90.00
_cell.angle_gamma   90.00
#
_symmetry.space_group_name_H-M   'P 1'
#
loop_
_entity.id
_entity.type
_entity.pdbx_description
1 polymer ?
#
loop_
_entity_poly.entity_id
_entity_poly.type
_entity_poly.pdbx_seq_one_letter_code
_entity_poly.pdbx_strand_id
1 'polypeptide(L)'
;QVDVLVTTAGGVEEDLIKCLAPTYVGDFELRGQELRERGINRCGPRTPGPLPGTAGGGTRPAECPLVVPSIGNLLVPNDNYCKFEDWLMPILDKMTDEQDTEGVKWTPSKMIARLGKEIDNPDSVYYWAQKNQIPVLSPALTDGSLGDMIFFHSYKRPGLVLDIVEGEDGVGGGGGPDAWAPLTAPSAPPDLRLINTQAIFAKRTGMIILGGGLVKHHIANANLMRNGADFSVYVNTAQEFDGSDSGARPDEAVSWGKIRPDATPVKVGA
;
A
#
# COMPACT_ATOMS: atom_id res chain seq x y z
N GLN A 1 -10.75 3.19 14.67
CA GLN A 1 -11.14 3.60 13.31
C GLN A 1 -9.91 4.14 12.60
N VAL A 2 -9.72 3.75 11.35
CA VAL A 2 -8.66 4.26 10.46
C VAL A 2 -9.35 5.12 9.41
N ASP A 3 -8.86 6.35 9.20
CA ASP A 3 -9.46 7.30 8.26
C ASP A 3 -8.67 7.34 6.93
N VAL A 4 -7.37 7.03 6.96
CA VAL A 4 -6.49 6.96 5.79
C VAL A 4 -5.50 5.82 5.98
N LEU A 5 -5.24 5.07 4.93
CA LEU A 5 -4.19 4.07 4.85
C LEU A 5 -3.12 4.53 3.87
N VAL A 6 -1.85 4.48 4.28
CA VAL A 6 -0.69 4.76 3.40
C VAL A 6 0.16 3.51 3.32
N THR A 7 0.47 3.07 2.11
CA THR A 7 1.16 1.80 1.88
C THR A 7 2.13 1.87 0.71
N THR A 8 2.94 0.83 0.54
CA THR A 8 3.85 0.66 -0.60
C THR A 8 3.15 -0.08 -1.75
N ALA A 9 3.75 -0.10 -2.93
CA ALA A 9 3.30 -0.95 -4.04
C ALA A 9 3.28 -2.42 -3.62
N GLY A 10 4.34 -2.90 -2.94
CA GLY A 10 4.40 -4.26 -2.39
C GLY A 10 3.23 -4.55 -1.46
N GLY A 11 2.82 -3.57 -0.63
CA GLY A 11 1.64 -3.70 0.22
C GLY A 11 0.35 -3.89 -0.56
N VAL A 12 0.23 -3.22 -1.71
CA VAL A 12 -0.95 -3.37 -2.57
C VAL A 12 -0.96 -4.73 -3.25
N GLU A 13 0.13 -5.07 -3.94
CA GLU A 13 0.18 -6.28 -4.76
C GLU A 13 0.11 -7.57 -3.95
N GLU A 14 0.82 -7.65 -2.82
CA GLU A 14 0.84 -8.87 -2.02
C GLU A 14 -0.51 -9.16 -1.35
N ASP A 15 -1.25 -8.12 -0.94
CA ASP A 15 -2.60 -8.28 -0.43
C ASP A 15 -3.56 -8.88 -1.47
N LEU A 16 -3.42 -8.47 -2.73
CA LEU A 16 -4.22 -8.98 -3.83
C LEU A 16 -3.77 -10.39 -4.25
N ILE A 17 -2.46 -10.60 -4.40
CA ILE A 17 -1.89 -11.89 -4.81
C ILE A 17 -2.26 -13.01 -3.84
N LYS A 18 -2.21 -12.77 -2.52
CA LYS A 18 -2.61 -13.77 -1.52
C LYS A 18 -4.08 -14.20 -1.64
N CYS A 19 -4.95 -13.31 -2.17
CA CYS A 19 -6.35 -13.61 -2.41
C CYS A 19 -6.58 -14.42 -3.69
N LEU A 20 -5.66 -14.36 -4.64
CA LEU A 20 -5.73 -15.08 -5.92
C LEU A 20 -5.10 -16.46 -5.86
N ALA A 21 -4.05 -16.62 -5.04
CA ALA A 21 -3.33 -17.89 -4.92
C ALA A 21 -2.59 -17.99 -3.57
N PRO A 22 -2.40 -19.20 -3.06
CA PRO A 22 -1.75 -19.41 -1.77
C PRO A 22 -0.30 -18.96 -1.79
N THR A 23 0.10 -18.28 -0.72
CA THR A 23 1.47 -17.97 -0.35
C THR A 23 1.89 -18.83 0.83
N TYR A 24 3.19 -19.08 0.98
CA TYR A 24 3.70 -20.03 1.97
C TYR A 24 4.69 -19.34 2.89
N VAL A 25 4.77 -19.84 4.10
CA VAL A 25 5.77 -19.37 5.05
C VAL A 25 7.00 -20.26 4.97
N GLY A 26 8.16 -19.65 4.76
CA GLY A 26 9.44 -20.30 4.74
C GLY A 26 10.35 -19.87 5.89
N ASP A 27 11.63 -20.17 5.76
CA ASP A 27 12.67 -19.79 6.69
C ASP A 27 13.64 -18.79 6.05
N PHE A 28 14.23 -17.92 6.86
CA PHE A 28 15.27 -16.97 6.41
C PHE A 28 16.55 -17.69 5.97
N GLU A 29 16.83 -18.88 6.48
CA GLU A 29 17.99 -19.70 6.13
C GLU A 29 17.87 -20.38 4.77
N LEU A 30 16.68 -20.38 4.16
CA LEU A 30 16.49 -20.97 2.85
C LEU A 30 17.38 -20.31 1.78
N ARG A 31 18.03 -21.12 0.98
CA ARG A 31 18.94 -20.64 -0.07
C ARG A 31 18.15 -20.01 -1.22
N GLY A 32 18.39 -18.74 -1.47
CA GLY A 32 17.69 -17.98 -2.52
C GLY A 32 17.89 -18.56 -3.92
N GLN A 33 19.07 -19.17 -4.20
CA GLN A 33 19.34 -19.84 -5.46
C GLN A 33 18.39 -21.03 -5.67
N GLU A 34 18.25 -21.90 -4.68
CA GLU A 34 17.38 -23.07 -4.75
C GLU A 34 15.90 -22.70 -4.90
N LEU A 35 15.48 -21.62 -4.22
CA LEU A 35 14.13 -21.07 -4.38
C LEU A 35 13.91 -20.58 -5.82
N ARG A 36 14.87 -19.82 -6.37
CA ARG A 36 14.80 -19.33 -7.74
C ARG A 36 14.71 -20.46 -8.78
N GLU A 37 15.50 -21.52 -8.62
CA GLU A 37 15.47 -22.68 -9.49
C GLU A 37 14.10 -23.40 -9.47
N ARG A 38 13.37 -23.28 -8.35
CA ARG A 38 12.01 -23.82 -8.18
C ARG A 38 10.91 -22.83 -8.57
N GLY A 39 11.24 -21.64 -9.05
CA GLY A 39 10.30 -20.62 -9.40
C GLY A 39 9.56 -20.05 -8.17
N ILE A 40 10.25 -19.89 -7.05
CA ILE A 40 9.68 -19.36 -5.80
C ILE A 40 10.41 -18.06 -5.45
N ASN A 41 9.64 -16.99 -5.25
CA ASN A 41 10.15 -15.72 -4.77
C ASN A 41 10.01 -15.62 -3.25
N ARG A 42 10.91 -14.86 -2.63
CA ARG A 42 10.86 -14.59 -1.20
C ARG A 42 10.36 -13.17 -0.97
N CYS A 43 9.26 -13.02 -0.25
CA CYS A 43 8.64 -11.75 0.11
C CYS A 43 8.22 -11.75 1.59
N GLY A 44 7.92 -10.61 2.17
CA GLY A 44 7.24 -10.35 3.46
C GLY A 44 7.58 -11.18 4.70
N PRO A 45 7.05 -10.90 5.85
CA PRO A 45 7.20 -11.70 7.09
C PRO A 45 5.93 -12.47 7.47
N ARG A 46 5.95 -13.59 7.93
CA ARG A 46 6.18 -14.45 9.06
C ARG A 46 5.04 -15.46 9.39
N THR A 47 5.31 -16.71 9.51
CA THR A 47 5.17 -17.74 10.56
C THR A 47 5.43 -19.14 9.99
N PRO A 48 6.05 -20.12 10.68
CA PRO A 48 6.61 -21.33 10.09
C PRO A 48 5.58 -22.34 9.61
N GLY A 49 5.72 -22.78 8.35
CA GLY A 49 4.98 -23.89 7.77
C GLY A 49 5.85 -24.66 6.76
N PRO A 50 5.62 -25.92 6.46
CA PRO A 50 6.44 -26.73 5.59
C PRO A 50 6.34 -26.30 4.11
N LEU A 51 7.47 -26.34 3.42
CA LEU A 51 7.59 -26.06 1.98
C LEU A 51 6.80 -27.04 1.10
N PRO A 52 6.23 -26.59 -0.03
CA PRO A 52 5.66 -27.48 -1.03
C PRO A 52 6.77 -28.39 -1.61
N GLY A 53 6.57 -29.70 -1.56
CA GLY A 53 7.47 -30.67 -2.16
C GLY A 53 8.55 -31.28 -1.25
N THR A 54 8.60 -30.97 0.04
CA THR A 54 9.37 -31.74 1.01
C THR A 54 8.50 -32.88 1.54
N ALA A 55 8.64 -34.01 0.87
CA ALA A 55 8.33 -35.38 1.26
C ALA A 55 7.11 -35.69 2.10
N GLY A 56 6.21 -36.44 1.53
CA GLY A 56 5.52 -37.55 2.21
C GLY A 56 4.37 -37.15 3.11
N GLY A 57 3.15 -37.28 2.60
CA GLY A 57 1.94 -37.45 3.39
C GLY A 57 1.09 -36.19 3.57
N GLY A 58 0.27 -35.96 2.62
CA GLY A 58 -1.02 -35.31 2.58
C GLY A 58 -1.53 -34.49 3.77
N THR A 59 -1.07 -33.28 3.92
CA THR A 59 -1.87 -32.20 4.50
C THR A 59 -1.55 -30.92 3.76
N ARG A 60 -2.58 -30.18 3.32
CA ARG A 60 -2.42 -28.85 2.72
C ARG A 60 -1.62 -27.95 3.64
N PRO A 61 -0.64 -27.19 3.12
CA PRO A 61 0.02 -26.15 3.92
C PRO A 61 -1.04 -25.20 4.46
N ALA A 62 -0.86 -24.77 5.70
CA ALA A 62 -1.72 -23.75 6.30
C ALA A 62 -1.61 -22.46 5.47
N GLU A 63 -2.75 -21.99 4.97
CA GLU A 63 -2.86 -20.68 4.32
C GLU A 63 -2.47 -19.59 5.33
N CYS A 64 -1.65 -18.64 4.89
CA CYS A 64 -1.15 -17.59 5.78
C CYS A 64 -2.20 -16.47 5.91
N PRO A 65 -2.80 -16.23 7.07
CA PRO A 65 -3.69 -15.10 7.27
C PRO A 65 -2.91 -13.80 7.46
N LEU A 66 -3.32 -12.76 6.75
CA LEU A 66 -2.94 -11.35 6.90
C LEU A 66 -1.43 -11.07 7.07
N VAL A 67 -0.77 -10.72 5.99
CA VAL A 67 0.65 -10.33 5.99
C VAL A 67 0.83 -8.92 5.47
N VAL A 68 1.51 -8.10 6.26
CA VAL A 68 2.02 -6.78 5.84
C VAL A 68 3.35 -7.01 5.12
N PRO A 69 3.58 -6.40 3.94
CA PRO A 69 4.76 -6.70 3.14
C PRO A 69 6.05 -6.15 3.74
N SER A 70 7.02 -7.00 3.87
CA SER A 70 8.44 -6.67 4.00
C SER A 70 9.26 -7.82 3.43
N ILE A 71 10.48 -7.56 2.96
CA ILE A 71 11.40 -8.61 2.50
C ILE A 71 11.68 -9.54 3.68
N GLY A 72 11.22 -10.76 3.58
CA GLY A 72 11.23 -11.70 4.70
C GLY A 72 11.23 -13.17 4.28
N ASN A 73 10.46 -13.97 4.97
CA ASN A 73 10.39 -15.42 4.80
C ASN A 73 9.09 -15.91 4.14
N LEU A 74 8.27 -15.03 3.59
CA LEU A 74 7.11 -15.41 2.80
C LEU A 74 7.56 -15.91 1.43
N LEU A 75 7.04 -17.05 1.00
CA LEU A 75 7.36 -17.68 -0.27
C LEU A 75 6.17 -17.55 -1.23
N VAL A 76 6.42 -16.91 -2.35
CA VAL A 76 5.43 -16.67 -3.40
C VAL A 76 5.84 -17.37 -4.68
N PRO A 77 5.11 -18.42 -5.12
CA PRO A 77 5.36 -19.07 -6.40
C PRO A 77 5.22 -18.11 -7.58
N ASN A 78 6.01 -18.28 -8.63
CA ASN A 78 5.91 -17.48 -9.86
C ASN A 78 4.51 -17.54 -10.48
N ASP A 79 3.84 -18.68 -10.41
CA ASP A 79 2.48 -18.85 -10.91
C ASP A 79 1.47 -17.88 -10.28
N ASN A 80 1.74 -17.41 -9.06
CA ASN A 80 0.87 -16.43 -8.41
C ASN A 80 0.92 -15.07 -9.13
N TYR A 81 2.09 -14.69 -9.66
CA TYR A 81 2.23 -13.48 -10.45
C TYR A 81 1.56 -13.61 -11.82
N CYS A 82 1.60 -14.80 -12.45
CA CYS A 82 0.84 -15.05 -13.67
C CYS A 82 -0.68 -14.90 -13.43
N LYS A 83 -1.18 -15.48 -12.33
CA LYS A 83 -2.60 -15.30 -11.95
C LYS A 83 -2.95 -13.86 -11.65
N PHE A 84 -2.02 -13.12 -11.05
CA PHE A 84 -2.19 -11.69 -10.82
C PHE A 84 -2.25 -10.91 -12.13
N GLU A 85 -1.38 -11.23 -13.10
CA GLU A 85 -1.44 -10.65 -14.46
C GLU A 85 -2.77 -10.95 -15.13
N ASP A 86 -3.18 -12.22 -15.18
CA ASP A 86 -4.44 -12.65 -15.81
C ASP A 86 -5.66 -11.96 -15.20
N TRP A 87 -5.65 -11.70 -13.89
CA TRP A 87 -6.71 -11.00 -13.19
C TRP A 87 -6.66 -9.48 -13.41
N LEU A 88 -5.49 -8.88 -13.39
CA LEU A 88 -5.30 -7.43 -13.42
C LEU A 88 -5.49 -6.84 -14.83
N MET A 89 -4.97 -7.49 -15.88
CA MET A 89 -4.98 -6.94 -17.23
C MET A 89 -6.38 -6.56 -17.74
N PRO A 90 -7.41 -7.41 -17.57
CA PRO A 90 -8.77 -7.03 -17.97
C PRO A 90 -9.35 -5.85 -17.16
N ILE A 91 -8.88 -5.64 -15.94
CA ILE A 91 -9.30 -4.50 -15.10
C ILE A 91 -8.68 -3.21 -15.65
N LEU A 92 -7.40 -3.23 -16.01
CA LEU A 92 -6.73 -2.09 -16.65
C LEU A 92 -7.38 -1.73 -17.99
N ASP A 93 -7.79 -2.73 -18.79
CA ASP A 93 -8.55 -2.50 -20.01
C ASP A 93 -9.85 -1.76 -19.74
N LYS A 94 -10.63 -2.22 -18.76
CA LYS A 94 -11.89 -1.55 -18.37
C LYS A 94 -11.65 -0.14 -17.83
N MET A 95 -10.59 0.07 -17.05
CA MET A 95 -10.24 1.40 -16.55
C MET A 95 -9.89 2.36 -17.69
N THR A 96 -9.22 1.87 -18.74
CA THR A 96 -8.94 2.66 -19.96
C THR A 96 -10.23 2.96 -20.71
N ASP A 97 -11.14 1.99 -20.86
CA ASP A 97 -12.45 2.20 -21.48
C ASP A 97 -13.26 3.27 -20.73
N GLU A 98 -13.35 3.17 -19.41
CA GLU A 98 -14.07 4.13 -18.57
C GLU A 98 -13.45 5.54 -18.65
N GLN A 99 -12.12 5.63 -18.74
CA GLN A 99 -11.43 6.89 -18.98
C GLN A 99 -11.81 7.50 -20.31
N ASP A 100 -11.81 6.70 -21.39
CA ASP A 100 -12.02 7.18 -22.76
C ASP A 100 -13.51 7.48 -23.05
N THR A 101 -14.43 6.70 -22.49
CA THR A 101 -15.86 6.79 -22.80
C THR A 101 -16.65 7.64 -21.79
N GLU A 102 -16.27 7.59 -20.52
CA GLU A 102 -16.99 8.25 -19.44
C GLU A 102 -16.22 9.44 -18.86
N GLY A 103 -14.98 9.65 -19.32
CA GLY A 103 -14.11 10.72 -18.81
C GLY A 103 -13.63 10.49 -17.37
N VAL A 104 -13.60 9.25 -16.91
CA VAL A 104 -13.13 8.93 -15.55
C VAL A 104 -11.66 9.30 -15.42
N LYS A 105 -11.34 10.08 -14.41
CA LYS A 105 -9.95 10.41 -14.07
C LYS A 105 -9.45 9.50 -12.96
N TRP A 106 -8.53 8.65 -13.33
CA TRP A 106 -7.92 7.70 -12.41
C TRP A 106 -6.79 8.35 -11.62
N THR A 107 -6.74 8.01 -10.33
CA THR A 107 -5.61 8.30 -9.43
C THR A 107 -5.13 6.98 -8.83
N PRO A 108 -3.93 6.92 -8.24
CA PRO A 108 -3.47 5.72 -7.55
C PRO A 108 -4.49 5.20 -6.51
N SER A 109 -5.06 6.08 -5.70
CA SER A 109 -6.03 5.68 -4.68
C SER A 109 -7.36 5.18 -5.28
N LYS A 110 -7.85 5.77 -6.36
CA LYS A 110 -9.04 5.29 -7.09
C LYS A 110 -8.76 3.93 -7.73
N MET A 111 -7.57 3.73 -8.29
CA MET A 111 -7.15 2.43 -8.82
C MET A 111 -7.14 1.38 -7.71
N ILE A 112 -6.52 1.65 -6.56
CA ILE A 112 -6.49 0.70 -5.43
C ILE A 112 -7.91 0.39 -4.94
N ALA A 113 -8.79 1.40 -4.86
CA ALA A 113 -10.18 1.19 -4.50
C ALA A 113 -10.92 0.31 -5.53
N ARG A 114 -10.64 0.50 -6.84
CA ARG A 114 -11.15 -0.36 -7.90
C ARG A 114 -10.66 -1.80 -7.74
N LEU A 115 -9.38 -2.00 -7.49
CA LEU A 115 -8.81 -3.34 -7.26
C LEU A 115 -9.41 -3.99 -6.01
N GLY A 116 -9.61 -3.24 -4.93
CA GLY A 116 -10.29 -3.70 -3.72
C GLY A 116 -11.75 -4.12 -3.94
N LYS A 117 -12.44 -3.47 -4.90
CA LYS A 117 -13.78 -3.87 -5.32
C LYS A 117 -13.76 -5.15 -6.16
N GLU A 118 -12.85 -5.23 -7.13
CA GLU A 118 -12.78 -6.35 -8.08
C GLU A 118 -12.28 -7.65 -7.43
N ILE A 119 -11.44 -7.56 -6.38
CA ILE A 119 -10.96 -8.75 -5.68
C ILE A 119 -12.08 -9.44 -4.91
N ASP A 120 -13.06 -8.70 -4.44
CA ASP A 120 -14.27 -9.15 -3.73
C ASP A 120 -14.01 -10.29 -2.72
N ASN A 121 -12.91 -10.17 -1.97
CA ASN A 121 -12.47 -11.17 -1.01
C ASN A 121 -12.28 -10.53 0.37
N PRO A 122 -12.99 -10.99 1.43
CA PRO A 122 -12.90 -10.44 2.79
C PRO A 122 -11.53 -10.64 3.45
N ASP A 123 -10.63 -11.44 2.89
CA ASP A 123 -9.25 -11.56 3.37
C ASP A 123 -8.36 -10.40 2.90
N SER A 124 -8.85 -9.58 1.96
CA SER A 124 -8.14 -8.38 1.48
C SER A 124 -8.38 -7.18 2.39
N VAL A 125 -7.30 -6.48 2.72
CA VAL A 125 -7.35 -5.17 3.41
C VAL A 125 -8.03 -4.13 2.51
N TYR A 126 -7.77 -4.18 1.19
CA TYR A 126 -8.32 -3.20 0.25
C TYR A 126 -9.79 -3.42 -0.07
N TYR A 127 -10.29 -4.66 0.02
CA TYR A 127 -11.72 -4.94 0.03
C TYR A 127 -12.43 -4.16 1.16
N TRP A 128 -11.89 -4.24 2.37
CA TRP A 128 -12.47 -3.51 3.51
C TRP A 128 -12.26 -2.02 3.43
N ALA A 129 -11.12 -1.56 2.93
CA ALA A 129 -10.86 -0.14 2.72
C ALA A 129 -11.88 0.45 1.74
N GLN A 130 -12.09 -0.19 0.59
CA GLN A 130 -13.07 0.23 -0.41
C GLN A 130 -14.49 0.21 0.16
N LYS A 131 -14.89 -0.87 0.84
CA LYS A 131 -16.22 -1.03 1.41
C LYS A 131 -16.55 0.01 2.47
N ASN A 132 -15.55 0.46 3.22
CA ASN A 132 -15.68 1.50 4.24
C ASN A 132 -15.27 2.89 3.73
N GLN A 133 -15.00 3.05 2.43
CA GLN A 133 -14.60 4.30 1.80
C GLN A 133 -13.34 4.93 2.42
N ILE A 134 -12.41 4.10 2.88
CA ILE A 134 -11.12 4.52 3.42
C ILE A 134 -10.14 4.69 2.25
N PRO A 135 -9.60 5.89 1.99
CA PRO A 135 -8.61 6.09 0.96
C PRO A 135 -7.32 5.33 1.27
N VAL A 136 -6.80 4.65 0.26
CA VAL A 136 -5.50 3.97 0.31
C VAL A 136 -4.55 4.69 -0.62
N LEU A 137 -3.49 5.24 -0.07
CA LEU A 137 -2.51 6.05 -0.78
C LEU A 137 -1.20 5.29 -0.92
N SER A 138 -0.67 5.23 -2.12
CA SER A 138 0.62 4.61 -2.41
C SER A 138 1.50 5.56 -3.22
N PRO A 139 2.42 6.29 -2.57
CA PRO A 139 3.23 7.31 -3.24
C PRO A 139 4.21 6.74 -4.28
N ALA A 140 4.48 5.45 -4.24
CA ALA A 140 5.32 4.74 -5.21
C ALA A 140 4.59 3.50 -5.74
N LEU A 141 3.40 3.68 -6.28
CA LEU A 141 2.54 2.59 -6.78
C LEU A 141 3.22 1.71 -7.84
N THR A 142 4.18 2.27 -8.57
CA THR A 142 4.90 1.57 -9.65
C THR A 142 6.13 0.80 -9.19
N ASP A 143 6.47 0.83 -7.90
CA ASP A 143 7.64 0.14 -7.35
C ASP A 143 7.30 -1.29 -6.92
N GLY A 144 6.98 -2.13 -7.91
CA GLY A 144 6.64 -3.53 -7.70
C GLY A 144 5.99 -4.18 -8.93
N SER A 145 5.52 -5.42 -8.78
CA SER A 145 4.90 -6.20 -9.86
C SER A 145 3.65 -5.52 -10.43
N LEU A 146 2.91 -4.78 -9.62
CA LEU A 146 1.79 -3.97 -10.10
C LEU A 146 2.27 -2.93 -11.12
N GLY A 147 3.41 -2.29 -10.87
CA GLY A 147 4.04 -1.36 -11.80
C GLY A 147 4.49 -2.04 -13.09
N ASP A 148 5.08 -3.23 -13.00
CA ASP A 148 5.45 -4.02 -14.17
C ASP A 148 4.22 -4.37 -15.03
N MET A 149 3.11 -4.74 -14.41
CA MET A 149 1.85 -5.02 -15.13
C MET A 149 1.29 -3.78 -15.82
N ILE A 150 1.32 -2.62 -15.17
CA ILE A 150 0.94 -1.34 -15.79
C ILE A 150 1.86 -1.02 -16.98
N PHE A 151 3.16 -1.25 -16.83
CA PHE A 151 4.13 -1.08 -17.90
C PHE A 151 3.80 -2.00 -19.10
N PHE A 152 3.61 -3.30 -18.90
CA PHE A 152 3.24 -4.22 -19.99
C PHE A 152 1.89 -3.88 -20.62
N HIS A 153 0.92 -3.46 -19.82
CA HIS A 153 -0.37 -3.00 -20.33
C HIS A 153 -0.22 -1.79 -21.24
N SER A 154 0.65 -0.84 -20.90
CA SER A 154 0.86 0.37 -21.69
C SER A 154 1.36 0.11 -23.12
N TYR A 155 2.05 -1.01 -23.36
CA TYR A 155 2.44 -1.46 -24.70
C TYR A 155 1.30 -2.14 -25.45
N LYS A 156 0.46 -2.91 -24.76
CA LYS A 156 -0.69 -3.60 -25.35
C LYS A 156 -1.82 -2.60 -25.65
N ARG A 157 -2.05 -1.70 -24.71
CA ARG A 157 -3.10 -0.68 -24.78
C ARG A 157 -2.63 0.63 -24.16
N PRO A 158 -2.04 1.55 -24.94
CA PRO A 158 -1.60 2.85 -24.43
C PRO A 158 -2.82 3.74 -24.09
N GLY A 159 -2.61 4.69 -23.18
CA GLY A 159 -3.58 5.75 -22.91
C GLY A 159 -4.08 5.84 -21.48
N LEU A 160 -3.92 4.80 -20.66
CA LEU A 160 -4.29 4.88 -19.24
C LEU A 160 -3.42 5.95 -18.52
N VAL A 161 -4.09 6.90 -17.89
CA VAL A 161 -3.44 7.98 -17.12
C VAL A 161 -3.82 7.85 -15.65
N LEU A 162 -2.82 7.89 -14.78
CA LEU A 162 -3.00 7.98 -13.33
C LEU A 162 -2.54 9.38 -12.88
N ASP A 163 -3.48 10.24 -12.53
CA ASP A 163 -3.19 11.59 -12.06
C ASP A 163 -2.77 11.57 -10.58
N ILE A 164 -1.63 12.20 -10.29
CA ILE A 164 -1.07 12.26 -8.94
C ILE A 164 -1.28 13.64 -8.31
N VAL A 165 -1.35 14.71 -9.13
CA VAL A 165 -1.19 16.08 -8.65
C VAL A 165 -2.39 16.99 -8.88
N GLU A 166 -2.91 17.06 -10.12
CA GLU A 166 -3.70 18.22 -10.52
C GLU A 166 -5.22 18.11 -10.35
N GLY A 167 -5.84 16.97 -10.64
CA GLY A 167 -7.31 16.89 -10.69
C GLY A 167 -7.93 17.79 -11.77
N GLU A 168 -9.24 17.74 -11.89
CA GLU A 168 -9.98 18.24 -13.08
C GLU A 168 -9.92 19.73 -13.36
N ASP A 169 -9.74 20.56 -12.37
CA ASP A 169 -9.86 21.99 -12.56
C ASP A 169 -8.60 22.70 -12.06
N GLY A 170 -7.89 23.35 -12.96
CA GLY A 170 -6.90 24.38 -12.64
C GLY A 170 -7.49 25.58 -11.87
N VAL A 171 -8.69 25.45 -11.37
CA VAL A 171 -9.35 26.37 -10.47
C VAL A 171 -9.04 25.96 -9.04
N GLY A 172 -8.31 26.80 -8.33
CA GLY A 172 -8.08 26.68 -6.91
C GLY A 172 -9.41 26.65 -6.15
N GLY A 173 -10.02 25.48 -6.14
CA GLY A 173 -11.20 25.21 -5.32
C GLY A 173 -10.76 25.30 -3.86
N GLY A 174 -11.23 26.31 -3.15
CA GLY A 174 -11.01 26.47 -1.73
C GLY A 174 -11.42 25.19 -1.01
N GLY A 175 -10.42 24.44 -0.51
CA GLY A 175 -10.64 23.25 0.29
C GLY A 175 -11.28 23.66 1.61
N GLY A 176 -12.61 23.69 1.63
CA GLY A 176 -13.38 23.78 2.87
C GLY A 176 -13.53 22.38 3.51
N PRO A 177 -14.07 22.31 4.73
CA PRO A 177 -14.34 21.04 5.43
C PRO A 177 -15.27 20.08 4.66
N ASP A 178 -15.96 20.58 3.63
CA ASP A 178 -16.84 19.81 2.75
C ASP A 178 -16.11 19.19 1.53
N ALA A 179 -14.79 19.36 1.42
CA ALA A 179 -13.93 18.74 0.39
C ALA A 179 -13.81 17.20 0.53
N TRP A 180 -14.57 16.61 1.42
CA TRP A 180 -14.72 15.17 1.60
C TRP A 180 -15.69 14.59 0.55
N ALA A 181 -15.30 14.64 -0.70
CA ALA A 181 -16.00 13.87 -1.72
C ALA A 181 -15.66 12.38 -1.55
N PRO A 182 -16.63 11.46 -1.68
CA PRO A 182 -16.33 10.04 -1.73
C PRO A 182 -15.26 9.75 -2.78
N LEU A 183 -14.34 8.82 -2.51
CA LEU A 183 -13.29 8.40 -3.46
C LEU A 183 -13.82 8.02 -4.86
N THR A 184 -15.08 7.62 -4.90
CA THR A 184 -15.80 7.28 -6.14
C THR A 184 -16.39 8.48 -6.85
N ALA A 185 -16.33 9.68 -6.25
CA ALA A 185 -16.85 10.88 -6.91
C ALA A 185 -15.91 11.33 -8.03
N PRO A 186 -16.43 11.78 -9.18
CA PRO A 186 -15.61 12.33 -10.25
C PRO A 186 -14.73 13.50 -9.80
N SER A 187 -15.20 14.27 -8.83
CA SER A 187 -14.54 15.44 -8.26
C SER A 187 -13.57 15.16 -7.09
N ALA A 188 -13.28 13.88 -6.78
CA ALA A 188 -12.34 13.58 -5.72
C ALA A 188 -10.93 14.08 -6.07
N PRO A 189 -10.24 14.78 -5.14
CA PRO A 189 -8.92 15.34 -5.40
C PRO A 189 -7.88 14.23 -5.62
N PRO A 190 -6.81 14.50 -6.40
CA PRO A 190 -5.70 13.56 -6.56
C PRO A 190 -4.97 13.31 -5.26
N ASP A 191 -4.25 12.21 -5.21
CA ASP A 191 -3.70 11.63 -3.97
C ASP A 191 -2.85 12.59 -3.15
N LEU A 192 -2.02 13.42 -3.81
CA LEU A 192 -1.17 14.38 -3.10
C LEU A 192 -2.00 15.49 -2.42
N ARG A 193 -3.00 16.00 -3.11
CA ARG A 193 -3.93 16.98 -2.53
C ARG A 193 -4.80 16.35 -1.46
N LEU A 194 -5.24 15.11 -1.69
CA LEU A 194 -6.09 14.38 -0.76
C LEU A 194 -5.44 14.23 0.62
N ILE A 195 -4.23 13.68 0.68
CA ILE A 195 -3.54 13.44 1.95
C ILE A 195 -3.24 14.74 2.70
N ASN A 196 -2.76 15.76 1.99
CA ASN A 196 -2.42 17.05 2.61
C ASN A 196 -3.68 17.78 3.10
N THR A 197 -4.74 17.78 2.31
CA THR A 197 -6.02 18.40 2.69
C THR A 197 -6.63 17.73 3.91
N GLN A 198 -6.60 16.39 3.94
CA GLN A 198 -7.07 15.64 5.10
C GLN A 198 -6.30 16.00 6.37
N ALA A 199 -4.97 16.10 6.29
CA ALA A 199 -4.15 16.49 7.42
C ALA A 199 -4.46 17.94 7.88
N ILE A 200 -4.51 18.89 6.95
CA ILE A 200 -4.71 20.32 7.24
C ILE A 200 -6.05 20.57 7.94
N PHE A 201 -7.13 19.96 7.44
CA PHE A 201 -8.48 20.21 7.96
C PHE A 201 -8.90 19.28 9.11
N ALA A 202 -8.07 18.30 9.46
CA ALA A 202 -8.34 17.44 10.61
C ALA A 202 -8.34 18.25 11.93
N LYS A 203 -9.31 18.00 12.78
CA LYS A 203 -9.34 18.58 14.14
C LYS A 203 -8.16 18.06 14.96
N ARG A 204 -7.88 16.77 14.87
CA ARG A 204 -6.75 16.07 15.50
C ARG A 204 -6.26 14.97 14.58
N THR A 205 -4.96 14.70 14.58
CA THR A 205 -4.39 13.58 13.82
C THR A 205 -3.57 12.66 14.72
N GLY A 206 -3.67 11.36 14.41
CA GLY A 206 -2.81 10.33 14.99
C GLY A 206 -2.18 9.52 13.87
N MET A 207 -0.90 9.24 13.99
CA MET A 207 -0.16 8.36 13.07
C MET A 207 0.14 7.04 13.75
N ILE A 208 -0.13 5.93 13.08
CA ILE A 208 0.37 4.60 13.45
C ILE A 208 1.28 4.14 12.31
N ILE A 209 2.56 4.03 12.58
CA ILE A 209 3.59 3.73 11.58
C ILE A 209 4.14 2.33 11.86
N LEU A 210 3.88 1.41 10.94
CA LEU A 210 4.35 0.03 10.98
C LEU A 210 5.55 -0.11 10.02
N GLY A 211 6.74 -0.30 10.56
CA GLY A 211 7.97 -0.27 9.81
C GLY A 211 8.54 1.14 9.67
N GLY A 212 9.32 1.39 8.61
CA GLY A 212 9.94 2.68 8.30
C GLY A 212 10.24 2.79 6.81
N GLY A 213 10.57 4.00 6.33
CA GLY A 213 10.87 4.28 4.93
C GLY A 213 9.83 5.17 4.25
N LEU A 214 9.60 4.98 2.96
CA LEU A 214 8.83 5.88 2.10
C LEU A 214 7.46 6.28 2.66
N VAL A 215 6.66 5.32 3.08
CA VAL A 215 5.29 5.59 3.59
C VAL A 215 5.29 6.31 4.93
N LYS A 216 6.30 6.06 5.77
CA LYS A 216 6.52 6.82 7.00
C LYS A 216 6.72 8.30 6.68
N HIS A 217 7.59 8.61 5.71
CA HIS A 217 7.82 9.98 5.28
C HIS A 217 6.57 10.62 4.70
N HIS A 218 5.84 9.91 3.87
CA HIS A 218 4.67 10.44 3.21
C HIS A 218 3.59 10.89 4.21
N ILE A 219 3.24 10.05 5.18
CA ILE A 219 2.26 10.39 6.22
C ILE A 219 2.78 11.48 7.16
N ALA A 220 4.07 11.45 7.52
CA ALA A 220 4.68 12.44 8.37
C ALA A 220 4.75 13.82 7.70
N ASN A 221 5.06 13.88 6.39
CA ASN A 221 5.08 15.12 5.63
C ASN A 221 3.69 15.73 5.47
N ALA A 222 2.64 14.93 5.32
CA ALA A 222 1.27 15.45 5.34
C ALA A 222 0.94 16.12 6.68
N ASN A 223 1.39 15.54 7.79
CA ASN A 223 1.19 16.14 9.12
C ASN A 223 2.04 17.42 9.34
N LEU A 224 3.16 17.58 8.63
CA LEU A 224 3.90 18.85 8.61
C LEU A 224 3.02 20.02 8.12
N MET A 225 2.15 19.76 7.13
CA MET A 225 1.27 20.80 6.55
C MET A 225 0.23 21.35 7.56
N ARG A 226 0.00 20.67 8.66
CA ARG A 226 -0.85 21.11 9.77
C ARG A 226 -0.09 21.49 11.05
N ASN A 227 1.23 21.67 10.96
CA ASN A 227 2.12 21.92 12.09
C ASN A 227 2.21 20.76 13.11
N GLY A 228 2.16 19.54 12.61
CA GLY A 228 2.45 18.33 13.35
C GLY A 228 1.24 17.51 13.78
N ALA A 229 1.45 16.21 13.92
CA ALA A 229 0.48 15.27 14.44
C ALA A 229 0.32 15.43 15.96
N ASP A 230 -0.90 15.22 16.46
CA ASP A 230 -1.20 15.25 17.88
C ASP A 230 -0.76 13.96 18.59
N PHE A 231 -0.77 12.85 17.87
CA PHE A 231 -0.36 11.52 18.38
C PHE A 231 0.46 10.79 17.34
N SER A 232 1.46 10.04 17.78
CA SER A 232 2.22 9.15 16.89
C SER A 232 2.75 7.91 17.61
N VAL A 233 2.60 6.77 16.95
CA VAL A 233 3.10 5.49 17.40
C VAL A 233 3.95 4.89 16.28
N TYR A 234 5.17 4.51 16.63
CA TYR A 234 6.12 3.87 15.73
C TYR A 234 6.34 2.42 16.18
N VAL A 235 6.14 1.49 15.27
CA VAL A 235 6.39 0.05 15.52
C VAL A 235 7.35 -0.44 14.44
N ASN A 236 8.59 -0.73 14.81
CA ASN A 236 9.59 -1.27 13.90
C ASN A 236 10.67 -2.06 14.64
N THR A 237 11.44 -2.85 13.87
CA THR A 237 12.59 -3.63 14.37
C THR A 237 13.92 -2.92 14.20
N ALA A 238 13.96 -1.79 13.47
CA ALA A 238 15.20 -1.06 13.20
C ALA A 238 15.74 -0.37 14.45
N GLN A 239 17.04 -0.43 14.63
CA GLN A 239 17.75 0.10 15.77
C GLN A 239 18.36 1.47 15.46
N GLU A 240 18.56 2.30 16.50
CA GLU A 240 19.12 3.65 16.35
C GLU A 240 20.56 3.64 15.81
N PHE A 241 21.34 2.64 16.18
CA PHE A 241 22.74 2.52 15.76
C PHE A 241 22.90 2.22 14.26
N ASP A 242 21.84 1.76 13.58
CA ASP A 242 21.88 1.53 12.14
C ASP A 242 22.08 2.86 11.37
N GLY A 243 21.80 4.00 12.00
CA GLY A 243 21.86 5.31 11.36
C GLY A 243 20.86 5.48 10.23
N SER A 244 19.93 4.55 10.08
CA SER A 244 18.88 4.58 9.05
C SER A 244 17.70 5.39 9.50
N ASP A 245 16.98 5.96 8.54
CA ASP A 245 15.72 6.65 8.79
C ASP A 245 14.69 5.76 9.51
N SER A 246 14.65 4.46 9.21
CA SER A 246 13.75 3.52 9.87
C SER A 246 14.04 3.37 11.36
N GLY A 247 15.31 3.46 11.78
CA GLY A 247 15.75 3.38 13.17
C GLY A 247 15.68 4.71 13.94
N ALA A 248 15.48 5.82 13.25
CA ALA A 248 15.47 7.15 13.85
C ALA A 248 14.46 7.30 14.99
N ARG A 249 14.82 8.13 15.96
CA ARG A 249 13.91 8.47 17.07
C ARG A 249 12.75 9.33 16.59
N PRO A 250 11.57 9.20 17.20
CA PRO A 250 10.44 10.09 16.90
C PRO A 250 10.74 11.57 17.13
N ASP A 251 11.73 11.90 17.99
CA ASP A 251 12.19 13.25 18.26
C ASP A 251 12.70 13.97 17.00
N GLU A 252 13.28 13.25 16.07
CA GLU A 252 13.62 13.79 14.76
C GLU A 252 12.38 14.39 14.05
N ALA A 253 11.26 13.67 14.05
CA ALA A 253 10.02 14.15 13.46
C ALA A 253 9.43 15.36 14.18
N VAL A 254 9.68 15.50 15.49
CA VAL A 254 9.36 16.71 16.26
C VAL A 254 10.21 17.89 15.79
N SER A 255 11.52 17.69 15.63
CA SER A 255 12.44 18.74 15.14
C SER A 255 12.08 19.29 13.77
N TRP A 256 11.48 18.46 12.91
CA TRP A 256 10.97 18.85 11.60
C TRP A 256 9.55 19.43 11.61
N GLY A 257 8.89 19.47 12.77
CA GLY A 257 7.49 19.92 12.88
C GLY A 257 6.45 18.92 12.34
N LYS A 258 6.82 17.66 12.15
CA LYS A 258 5.91 16.58 11.69
C LYS A 258 5.09 16.00 12.85
N ILE A 259 5.56 16.18 14.06
CA ILE A 259 4.90 15.87 15.33
C ILE A 259 4.90 17.16 16.17
N ARG A 260 3.82 17.43 16.85
CA ARG A 260 3.72 18.61 17.70
C ARG A 260 4.73 18.56 18.87
N PRO A 261 5.32 19.69 19.27
CA PRO A 261 6.29 19.71 20.39
C PRO A 261 5.69 19.30 21.75
N ASP A 262 4.37 19.47 21.90
CA ASP A 262 3.60 19.10 23.09
C ASP A 262 3.05 17.66 23.05
N ALA A 263 3.26 16.96 21.96
CA ALA A 263 2.85 15.56 21.81
C ALA A 263 3.91 14.61 22.44
N THR A 264 3.45 13.45 22.90
CA THR A 264 4.34 12.38 23.38
C THR A 264 4.31 11.22 22.39
N PRO A 265 5.27 11.14 21.46
CA PRO A 265 5.36 10.03 20.53
C PRO A 265 5.83 8.76 21.24
N VAL A 266 5.34 7.61 20.78
CA VAL A 266 5.69 6.30 21.31
C VAL A 266 6.42 5.50 20.25
N LYS A 267 7.58 4.92 20.59
CA LYS A 267 8.29 3.94 19.76
C LYS A 267 8.24 2.59 20.44
N VAL A 268 7.77 1.60 19.75
CA VAL A 268 7.72 0.19 20.17
C VAL A 268 8.71 -0.57 19.31
N GLY A 269 9.71 -1.15 19.94
CA GLY A 269 10.60 -2.14 19.32
C GLY A 269 9.86 -3.48 19.24
N ALA A 270 9.79 -4.07 18.06
CA ALA A 270 9.16 -5.37 17.84
C ALA A 270 10.24 -6.47 17.81
#